data_446ecb2addeb48473047163de7686915
#
_entry.id   446ecb2addeb48473047163de7686915
#
_cell.length_a   1.000
_cell.length_b   1.000
_cell.length_c   1.000
_cell.angle_alpha   90.00
_cell.angle_beta   90.00
_cell.angle_gamma   90.00
#
_symmetry.space_group_name_H-M   'P 1'
#
loop_
_entity.id
_entity.type
_entity.pdbx_description
1 polymer ?
#
loop_
_entity_poly.entity_id
_entity_poly.type
_entity_poly.pdbx_seq_one_letter_code
_entity_poly.pdbx_strand_id
1 'polypeptide(L)'
;MLSADEIDRYHRDGYVIPRGFQLTPHECARLQADLETVLQQNSDIPSDRLINVHLEGKPPYGAIGASGFEQLARDPQIVDMVEQLIGPDLILWLTHLFCKPAAIGREVPWHQDGQYWPIQPAATCTVWVALDTVGQDNGAMRIIPGSHQRGSFRHTTDLSHALTLNQVADTSQFDENTAQYIELQPGQVSLHDIGVLHGSAANTSGRRRAGLALRYMPSTAWFRRDASVENSKLDWTLLPLQLVRGVNRHELNDLRVGHGDFDPVITSATF
;
A
#
# COMPACT_ATOMS: atom_id res chain seq x y z
N MET A 1 10.04 8.24 13.76
CA MET A 1 11.02 8.89 12.85
C MET A 1 12.09 7.88 12.46
N LEU A 2 12.46 7.86 11.17
CA LEU A 2 13.57 7.07 10.65
C LEU A 2 14.91 7.71 11.06
N SER A 3 15.91 6.88 11.35
CA SER A 3 17.29 7.32 11.48
C SER A 3 17.90 7.64 10.11
N ALA A 4 19.02 8.36 10.07
CA ALA A 4 19.73 8.65 8.82
C ALA A 4 20.11 7.38 8.05
N ASP A 5 20.61 6.34 8.75
CA ASP A 5 20.94 5.03 8.15
C ASP A 5 19.71 4.34 7.52
N GLU A 6 18.52 4.48 8.11
CA GLU A 6 17.28 3.92 7.57
C GLU A 6 16.80 4.68 6.33
N ILE A 7 16.94 6.01 6.31
CA ILE A 7 16.68 6.85 5.13
C ILE A 7 17.64 6.48 3.99
N ASP A 8 18.93 6.37 4.28
CA ASP A 8 19.95 5.98 3.30
C ASP A 8 19.67 4.58 2.73
N ARG A 9 19.23 3.63 3.57
CA ARG A 9 18.81 2.29 3.12
C ARG A 9 17.60 2.35 2.20
N TYR A 10 16.58 3.13 2.54
CA TYR A 10 15.42 3.28 1.66
C TYR A 10 15.82 3.78 0.28
N HIS A 11 16.66 4.81 0.21
CA HIS A 11 17.10 5.35 -1.08
C HIS A 11 18.04 4.42 -1.84
N ARG A 12 18.83 3.60 -1.16
CA ARG A 12 19.74 2.62 -1.78
C ARG A 12 19.02 1.35 -2.21
N ASP A 13 18.21 0.78 -1.33
CA ASP A 13 17.62 -0.55 -1.49
C ASP A 13 16.17 -0.51 -2.00
N GLY A 14 15.50 0.66 -1.95
CA GLY A 14 14.09 0.85 -2.34
C GLY A 14 13.10 0.46 -1.26
N TYR A 15 13.58 0.11 -0.06
CA TYR A 15 12.71 -0.22 1.07
C TYR A 15 13.45 -0.10 2.41
N VAL A 16 12.67 -0.03 3.48
CA VAL A 16 13.17 -0.07 4.86
C VAL A 16 12.16 -0.71 5.81
N ILE A 17 12.66 -1.41 6.82
CA ILE A 17 11.90 -1.84 7.99
C ILE A 17 12.39 -0.99 9.17
N PRO A 18 11.58 -0.03 9.67
CA PRO A 18 11.97 0.83 10.79
C PRO A 18 12.19 0.04 12.07
N ARG A 19 13.34 0.18 12.70
CA ARG A 19 13.68 -0.53 13.94
C ARG A 19 13.00 0.08 15.17
N GLY A 20 12.70 1.38 15.11
CA GLY A 20 12.14 2.15 16.22
C GLY A 20 10.62 2.28 16.19
N PHE A 21 9.92 1.61 15.26
CA PHE A 21 8.48 1.70 15.15
C PHE A 21 7.80 0.36 15.46
N GLN A 22 6.83 0.42 16.35
CA GLN A 22 5.97 -0.70 16.71
C GLN A 22 4.66 -0.15 17.27
N LEU A 23 3.53 -0.56 16.72
CA LEU A 23 2.22 -0.26 17.30
C LEU A 23 2.09 -0.96 18.66
N THR A 24 1.37 -0.33 19.58
CA THR A 24 1.10 -0.91 20.90
C THR A 24 0.19 -2.14 20.77
N PRO A 25 0.21 -3.06 21.74
CA PRO A 25 -0.71 -4.21 21.76
C PRO A 25 -2.19 -3.80 21.70
N HIS A 26 -2.56 -2.65 22.26
CA HIS A 26 -3.92 -2.13 22.22
C HIS A 26 -4.31 -1.68 20.79
N GLU A 27 -3.41 -0.98 20.09
CA GLU A 27 -3.63 -0.57 18.69
C GLU A 27 -3.71 -1.81 17.77
N CYS A 28 -2.83 -2.79 17.96
CA CYS A 28 -2.90 -4.04 17.22
C CYS A 28 -4.24 -4.75 17.44
N ALA A 29 -4.73 -4.85 18.69
CA ALA A 29 -6.01 -5.49 18.97
C ALA A 29 -7.19 -4.74 18.33
N ARG A 30 -7.17 -3.41 18.34
CA ARG A 30 -8.18 -2.58 17.65
C ARG A 30 -8.17 -2.83 16.14
N LEU A 31 -7.00 -2.79 15.51
CA LEU A 31 -6.87 -3.03 14.08
C LEU A 31 -7.27 -4.46 13.68
N GLN A 32 -7.06 -5.45 14.55
CA GLN A 32 -7.58 -6.80 14.36
C GLN A 32 -9.12 -6.84 14.36
N ALA A 33 -9.77 -6.12 15.28
CA ALA A 33 -11.23 -6.02 15.30
C ALA A 33 -11.77 -5.33 14.03
N ASP A 34 -11.10 -4.26 13.57
CA ASP A 34 -11.42 -3.59 12.32
C ASP A 34 -11.24 -4.51 11.11
N LEU A 35 -10.17 -5.31 11.08
CA LEU A 35 -9.93 -6.31 10.05
C LEU A 35 -11.07 -7.32 9.95
N GLU A 36 -11.49 -7.90 11.07
CA GLU A 36 -12.59 -8.88 11.07
C GLU A 36 -13.91 -8.22 10.62
N THR A 37 -14.17 -6.99 11.05
CA THR A 37 -15.35 -6.22 10.63
C THR A 37 -15.36 -5.98 9.12
N VAL A 38 -14.24 -5.51 8.56
CA VAL A 38 -14.11 -5.25 7.12
C VAL A 38 -14.23 -6.53 6.31
N LEU A 39 -13.62 -7.63 6.74
CA LEU A 39 -13.76 -8.92 6.05
C LEU A 39 -15.21 -9.42 6.06
N GLN A 40 -15.92 -9.25 7.17
CA GLN A 40 -17.33 -9.65 7.29
C GLN A 40 -18.27 -8.80 6.41
N GLN A 41 -18.05 -7.48 6.42
CA GLN A 41 -18.89 -6.53 5.68
C GLN A 41 -18.69 -6.63 4.15
N ASN A 42 -17.58 -7.18 3.69
CA ASN A 42 -17.23 -7.29 2.28
C ASN A 42 -17.00 -8.76 1.86
N SER A 43 -17.81 -9.65 2.35
CA SER A 43 -17.67 -11.09 2.10
C SER A 43 -17.86 -11.50 0.62
N ASP A 44 -18.41 -10.62 -0.21
CA ASP A 44 -18.55 -10.74 -1.66
C ASP A 44 -17.30 -10.32 -2.44
N ILE A 45 -16.34 -9.65 -1.78
CA ILE A 45 -15.07 -9.22 -2.37
C ILE A 45 -13.95 -10.16 -1.89
N PRO A 46 -13.09 -10.67 -2.79
CA PRO A 46 -11.92 -11.44 -2.36
C PRO A 46 -11.07 -10.67 -1.35
N SER A 47 -10.70 -11.32 -0.25
CA SER A 47 -10.03 -10.69 0.90
C SER A 47 -8.65 -10.08 0.57
N ASP A 48 -8.08 -10.41 -0.59
CA ASP A 48 -6.85 -9.84 -1.11
C ASP A 48 -7.08 -8.69 -2.13
N ARG A 49 -8.34 -8.20 -2.26
CA ARG A 49 -8.74 -7.13 -3.20
C ARG A 49 -9.55 -6.01 -2.54
N LEU A 50 -9.47 -5.87 -1.24
CA LEU A 50 -10.21 -4.85 -0.49
C LEU A 50 -9.44 -3.52 -0.52
N ILE A 51 -9.88 -2.59 -1.36
CA ILE A 51 -9.29 -1.25 -1.49
C ILE A 51 -10.16 -0.20 -0.80
N ASN A 52 -9.55 0.95 -0.47
CA ASN A 52 -10.17 2.09 0.22
C ASN A 52 -10.78 1.73 1.59
N VAL A 53 -10.19 0.74 2.26
CA VAL A 53 -10.66 0.24 3.56
C VAL A 53 -10.52 1.25 4.71
N HIS A 54 -9.96 2.44 4.45
CA HIS A 54 -9.91 3.55 5.39
C HIS A 54 -11.19 4.43 5.38
N LEU A 55 -12.08 4.21 4.41
CA LEU A 55 -13.33 4.97 4.30
C LEU A 55 -14.47 4.21 4.97
N GLU A 56 -15.06 4.81 6.01
CA GLU A 56 -16.30 4.29 6.59
C GLU A 56 -17.48 4.47 5.63
N GLY A 57 -18.45 3.56 5.74
CA GLY A 57 -19.58 3.51 4.83
C GLY A 57 -19.19 2.87 3.49
N LYS A 58 -20.12 2.86 2.54
CA LYS A 58 -19.87 2.31 1.20
C LYS A 58 -19.42 3.45 0.28
N PRO A 59 -18.12 3.57 0.00
CA PRO A 59 -17.64 4.59 -0.93
C PRO A 59 -18.19 4.30 -2.35
N PRO A 60 -18.18 5.29 -3.24
CA PRO A 60 -18.54 5.08 -4.63
C PRO A 60 -17.75 3.96 -5.30
N TYR A 61 -16.54 3.73 -4.78
CA TYR A 61 -15.63 2.70 -5.30
C TYR A 61 -14.72 2.14 -4.20
N GLY A 62 -14.80 0.83 -3.98
CA GLY A 62 -13.99 0.12 -2.98
C GLY A 62 -14.82 -0.64 -1.97
N ALA A 63 -14.17 -1.01 -0.88
CA ALA A 63 -14.77 -1.77 0.22
C ALA A 63 -15.42 -0.83 1.26
N ILE A 64 -16.36 -1.38 2.03
CA ILE A 64 -16.79 -0.76 3.28
C ILE A 64 -15.63 -0.87 4.27
N GLY A 65 -15.08 0.25 4.70
CA GLY A 65 -13.90 0.32 5.54
C GLY A 65 -14.20 0.49 7.02
N ALA A 66 -13.15 0.79 7.78
CA ALA A 66 -13.21 1.06 9.21
C ALA A 66 -12.35 2.27 9.58
N SER A 67 -12.84 3.10 10.50
CA SER A 67 -12.16 4.34 10.93
C SER A 67 -10.80 4.11 11.57
N GLY A 68 -10.56 2.93 12.16
CA GLY A 68 -9.24 2.62 12.70
C GLY A 68 -8.16 2.57 11.62
N PHE A 69 -8.48 2.18 10.39
CA PHE A 69 -7.54 2.21 9.27
C PHE A 69 -7.27 3.64 8.77
N GLU A 70 -8.27 4.53 8.82
CA GLU A 70 -8.05 5.95 8.55
C GLU A 70 -7.17 6.60 9.62
N GLN A 71 -7.48 6.34 10.91
CA GLN A 71 -6.68 6.83 12.02
C GLN A 71 -5.22 6.38 11.90
N LEU A 72 -4.99 5.12 11.53
CA LEU A 72 -3.65 4.59 11.30
C LEU A 72 -2.95 5.29 10.12
N ALA A 73 -3.65 5.54 9.02
CA ALA A 73 -3.09 6.23 7.86
C ALA A 73 -2.76 7.72 8.16
N ARG A 74 -3.32 8.28 9.23
CA ARG A 74 -3.03 9.63 9.73
C ARG A 74 -2.14 9.64 10.98
N ASP A 75 -1.68 8.47 11.42
CA ASP A 75 -0.82 8.37 12.60
C ASP A 75 0.44 9.24 12.42
N PRO A 76 0.73 10.16 13.35
CA PRO A 76 1.85 11.09 13.21
C PRO A 76 3.19 10.38 13.02
N GLN A 77 3.42 9.24 13.66
CA GLN A 77 4.69 8.52 13.53
C GLN A 77 4.84 7.91 12.14
N ILE A 78 3.76 7.40 11.55
CA ILE A 78 3.77 6.87 10.17
C ILE A 78 3.97 8.01 9.19
N VAL A 79 3.20 9.10 9.33
CA VAL A 79 3.27 10.25 8.43
C VAL A 79 4.65 10.93 8.50
N ASP A 80 5.27 11.02 9.71
CA ASP A 80 6.64 11.53 9.89
C ASP A 80 7.68 10.69 9.13
N MET A 81 7.56 9.36 9.14
CA MET A 81 8.46 8.49 8.38
C MET A 81 8.30 8.69 6.87
N VAL A 82 7.06 8.82 6.40
CA VAL A 82 6.77 9.07 4.99
C VAL A 82 7.28 10.43 4.54
N GLU A 83 7.09 11.47 5.36
CA GLU A 83 7.62 12.83 5.12
C GLU A 83 9.13 12.84 4.93
N GLN A 84 9.86 12.08 5.75
CA GLN A 84 11.32 11.98 5.64
C GLN A 84 11.79 11.37 4.30
N LEU A 85 10.93 10.59 3.62
CA LEU A 85 11.28 9.88 2.39
C LEU A 85 10.81 10.60 1.12
N ILE A 86 9.60 11.20 1.14
CA ILE A 86 8.99 11.77 -0.07
C ILE A 86 8.55 13.24 0.09
N GLY A 87 8.92 13.89 1.19
CA GLY A 87 8.70 15.33 1.41
C GLY A 87 7.44 15.66 2.23
N PRO A 88 7.24 16.96 2.54
CA PRO A 88 6.35 17.40 3.61
C PRO A 88 4.87 17.50 3.23
N ASP A 89 4.54 17.48 1.96
CA ASP A 89 3.17 17.67 1.47
C ASP A 89 2.63 16.33 0.95
N LEU A 90 1.78 15.66 1.72
CA LEU A 90 1.45 14.26 1.53
C LEU A 90 -0.05 14.03 1.27
N ILE A 91 -0.34 13.26 0.24
CA ILE A 91 -1.67 12.75 -0.08
C ILE A 91 -1.69 11.23 0.12
N LEU A 92 -2.62 10.73 0.93
CA LEU A 92 -3.04 9.34 0.93
C LEU A 92 -3.95 9.14 -0.28
N TRP A 93 -3.54 8.30 -1.23
CA TRP A 93 -4.29 8.12 -2.47
C TRP A 93 -4.96 6.75 -2.56
N LEU A 94 -4.53 5.76 -1.78
CA LEU A 94 -5.17 4.44 -1.70
C LEU A 94 -4.78 3.72 -0.41
N THR A 95 -5.70 2.94 0.12
CA THR A 95 -5.38 1.85 1.04
C THR A 95 -5.80 0.51 0.44
N HIS A 96 -5.05 -0.56 0.76
CA HIS A 96 -5.35 -1.89 0.25
C HIS A 96 -5.08 -2.94 1.31
N LEU A 97 -6.10 -3.68 1.68
CA LEU A 97 -5.98 -4.82 2.58
C LEU A 97 -5.64 -6.07 1.78
N PHE A 98 -4.46 -6.63 2.02
CA PHE A 98 -3.99 -7.88 1.46
C PHE A 98 -4.13 -8.99 2.50
N CYS A 99 -5.24 -9.70 2.49
CA CYS A 99 -5.47 -10.82 3.38
C CYS A 99 -5.35 -12.14 2.60
N LYS A 100 -4.30 -12.91 2.88
CA LYS A 100 -4.11 -14.25 2.35
C LYS A 100 -4.69 -15.26 3.33
N PRO A 101 -5.81 -15.92 3.02
CA PRO A 101 -6.37 -16.98 3.87
C PRO A 101 -5.35 -18.12 4.07
N ALA A 102 -5.52 -18.86 5.16
CA ALA A 102 -4.76 -20.08 5.40
C ALA A 102 -4.96 -21.08 4.25
N ALA A 103 -3.91 -21.74 3.83
CA ALA A 103 -3.86 -22.82 2.84
C ALA A 103 -4.23 -22.46 1.38
N ILE A 104 -4.97 -21.37 1.15
CA ILE A 104 -5.49 -21.00 -0.18
C ILE A 104 -5.16 -19.57 -0.61
N GLY A 105 -4.33 -18.86 0.15
CA GLY A 105 -3.92 -17.49 -0.17
C GLY A 105 -3.13 -17.43 -1.47
N ARG A 106 -3.60 -16.59 -2.43
CA ARG A 106 -3.01 -16.51 -3.78
C ARG A 106 -1.64 -15.84 -3.78
N GLU A 107 -0.86 -16.15 -4.80
CA GLU A 107 0.40 -15.47 -5.07
C GLU A 107 0.15 -14.01 -5.51
N VAL A 108 1.01 -13.10 -5.05
CA VAL A 108 1.21 -11.78 -5.68
C VAL A 108 2.47 -11.92 -6.53
N PRO A 109 2.37 -11.89 -7.87
CA PRO A 109 3.52 -12.09 -8.74
C PRO A 109 4.54 -10.97 -8.58
N TRP A 110 5.75 -11.19 -9.06
CA TRP A 110 6.75 -10.13 -9.14
C TRP A 110 6.25 -8.97 -9.99
N HIS A 111 6.28 -7.75 -9.44
CA HIS A 111 5.82 -6.55 -10.13
C HIS A 111 6.48 -5.29 -9.56
N GLN A 112 6.33 -4.19 -10.28
CA GLN A 112 6.55 -2.84 -9.80
C GLN A 112 5.20 -2.14 -9.68
N ASP A 113 4.95 -1.49 -8.57
CA ASP A 113 3.69 -0.76 -8.34
C ASP A 113 3.46 0.34 -9.39
N GLY A 114 4.54 1.00 -9.84
CA GLY A 114 4.50 2.02 -10.89
C GLY A 114 3.94 1.57 -12.23
N GLN A 115 3.87 0.25 -12.48
CA GLN A 115 3.24 -0.30 -13.67
C GLN A 115 1.70 -0.11 -13.69
N TYR A 116 1.11 0.05 -12.50
CA TYR A 116 -0.34 0.09 -12.35
C TYR A 116 -0.90 1.48 -12.09
N TRP A 117 -0.08 2.44 -11.62
CA TRP A 117 -0.60 3.66 -11.00
C TRP A 117 -0.43 4.89 -11.88
N PRO A 118 -1.52 5.67 -12.08
CA PRO A 118 -1.50 6.85 -12.92
C PRO A 118 -0.95 8.07 -12.18
N ILE A 119 0.24 7.98 -11.58
CA ILE A 119 0.87 9.04 -10.80
C ILE A 119 2.09 9.60 -11.56
N GLN A 120 2.16 10.92 -11.72
CA GLN A 120 3.25 11.59 -12.43
C GLN A 120 3.81 12.79 -11.66
N PRO A 121 5.14 12.88 -11.44
CA PRO A 121 6.09 11.79 -11.68
C PRO A 121 5.74 10.56 -10.83
N ALA A 122 6.23 9.38 -11.24
CA ALA A 122 6.02 8.15 -10.48
C ALA A 122 6.81 8.24 -9.16
N ALA A 123 6.15 8.78 -8.14
CA ALA A 123 6.72 8.98 -6.81
C ALA A 123 5.67 8.62 -5.76
N THR A 124 5.93 7.57 -5.02
CA THR A 124 5.09 7.17 -3.87
C THR A 124 5.93 6.47 -2.81
N CYS A 125 5.41 6.48 -1.59
CA CYS A 125 5.87 5.60 -0.53
C CYS A 125 4.70 4.76 -0.06
N THR A 126 4.83 3.44 -0.13
CA THR A 126 3.86 2.51 0.46
C THR A 126 4.34 2.08 1.84
N VAL A 127 3.52 2.32 2.86
CA VAL A 127 3.70 1.76 4.20
C VAL A 127 2.87 0.48 4.28
N TRP A 128 3.53 -0.65 4.41
CA TRP A 128 2.87 -1.94 4.56
C TRP A 128 2.89 -2.35 6.04
N VAL A 129 1.72 -2.40 6.66
CA VAL A 129 1.51 -2.67 8.10
C VAL A 129 1.14 -4.13 8.28
N ALA A 130 1.89 -4.88 9.08
CA ALA A 130 1.55 -6.24 9.44
C ALA A 130 0.38 -6.25 10.44
N LEU A 131 -0.74 -6.82 10.06
CA LEU A 131 -1.88 -7.08 10.95
C LEU A 131 -1.77 -8.46 11.61
N ASP A 132 -1.25 -9.45 10.90
CA ASP A 132 -0.90 -10.78 11.42
C ASP A 132 0.63 -10.95 11.46
N THR A 133 1.11 -12.02 12.12
CA THR A 133 2.52 -12.43 11.98
C THR A 133 2.81 -12.82 10.54
N VAL A 134 3.86 -12.25 9.97
CA VAL A 134 4.28 -12.42 8.57
C VAL A 134 5.61 -13.16 8.53
N GLY A 135 5.64 -14.29 7.87
CA GLY A 135 6.84 -15.11 7.65
C GLY A 135 6.84 -15.72 6.26
N GLN A 136 7.94 -16.35 5.89
CA GLN A 136 8.09 -16.99 4.59
C GLN A 136 7.04 -18.08 4.37
N ASP A 137 6.69 -18.80 5.43
CA ASP A 137 5.74 -19.91 5.41
C ASP A 137 4.30 -19.49 5.08
N ASN A 138 3.90 -18.24 5.41
CA ASN A 138 2.56 -17.73 5.12
C ASN A 138 2.53 -16.64 4.04
N GLY A 139 3.58 -16.54 3.24
CA GLY A 139 3.64 -15.67 2.07
C GLY A 139 4.08 -14.23 2.39
N ALA A 140 5.17 -14.08 3.15
CA ALA A 140 5.85 -12.81 3.32
C ALA A 140 6.16 -12.14 1.97
N MET A 141 6.12 -10.82 1.95
CA MET A 141 6.57 -10.05 0.79
C MET A 141 8.06 -10.28 0.54
N ARG A 142 8.45 -10.43 -0.73
CA ARG A 142 9.84 -10.52 -1.19
C ARG A 142 10.16 -9.27 -1.99
N ILE A 143 11.34 -8.71 -1.79
CA ILE A 143 11.80 -7.50 -2.48
C ILE A 143 13.17 -7.76 -3.11
N ILE A 144 13.40 -7.25 -4.32
CA ILE A 144 14.74 -7.20 -4.94
C ILE A 144 15.37 -5.85 -4.58
N PRO A 145 16.34 -5.79 -3.65
CA PRO A 145 16.96 -4.54 -3.24
C PRO A 145 17.61 -3.80 -4.40
N GLY A 146 17.44 -2.46 -4.43
CA GLY A 146 18.02 -1.60 -5.46
C GLY A 146 17.36 -1.66 -6.83
N SER A 147 16.32 -2.49 -7.01
CA SER A 147 15.67 -2.65 -8.32
C SER A 147 14.97 -1.38 -8.81
N HIS A 148 14.49 -0.51 -7.91
CA HIS A 148 13.87 0.77 -8.24
C HIS A 148 14.82 1.73 -9.00
N GLN A 149 16.14 1.60 -8.82
CA GLN A 149 17.15 2.40 -9.51
C GLN A 149 17.42 1.94 -10.94
N ARG A 150 16.91 0.76 -11.33
CA ARG A 150 17.10 0.17 -12.66
C ARG A 150 16.02 0.57 -13.67
N GLY A 151 15.08 1.43 -13.29
CA GLY A 151 13.95 1.84 -14.10
C GLY A 151 12.85 0.80 -14.18
N SER A 152 12.01 0.88 -15.21
CA SER A 152 10.89 -0.05 -15.41
C SER A 152 11.37 -1.37 -15.99
N PHE A 153 10.96 -2.48 -15.39
CA PHE A 153 11.13 -3.81 -15.94
C PHE A 153 10.01 -4.12 -16.93
N ARG A 154 10.28 -5.04 -17.87
CA ARG A 154 9.23 -5.52 -18.76
C ARG A 154 8.20 -6.33 -17.95
N HIS A 155 6.91 -6.05 -18.17
CA HIS A 155 5.82 -6.82 -17.60
C HIS A 155 5.04 -7.51 -18.72
N THR A 156 4.49 -8.68 -18.42
CA THR A 156 3.57 -9.42 -19.28
C THR A 156 2.25 -9.63 -18.56
N THR A 157 1.17 -9.71 -19.32
CA THR A 157 -0.15 -9.94 -18.75
C THR A 157 -0.37 -11.44 -18.54
N ASP A 158 -0.66 -11.84 -17.31
CA ASP A 158 -1.15 -13.17 -16.94
C ASP A 158 -2.57 -13.04 -16.37
N LEU A 159 -3.54 -13.65 -17.05
CA LEU A 159 -4.95 -13.63 -16.68
C LEU A 159 -5.35 -14.87 -15.86
N SER A 160 -4.43 -15.68 -15.40
CA SER A 160 -4.73 -16.83 -14.55
C SER A 160 -5.38 -16.39 -13.23
N HIS A 161 -6.35 -17.16 -12.75
CA HIS A 161 -7.00 -16.88 -11.46
C HIS A 161 -6.13 -17.21 -10.24
N ALA A 162 -4.97 -17.82 -10.45
CA ALA A 162 -4.02 -18.15 -9.39
C ALA A 162 -3.30 -16.93 -8.81
N LEU A 163 -3.26 -15.82 -9.55
CA LEU A 163 -2.58 -14.60 -9.18
C LEU A 163 -3.54 -13.54 -8.65
N THR A 164 -3.05 -12.73 -7.71
CA THR A 164 -3.78 -11.56 -7.20
C THR A 164 -3.76 -10.41 -8.21
N LEU A 165 -2.62 -10.21 -8.88
CA LEU A 165 -2.37 -9.18 -9.90
C LEU A 165 -2.17 -9.84 -11.26
N ASN A 166 -2.42 -9.10 -12.34
CA ASN A 166 -2.37 -9.62 -13.71
C ASN A 166 -1.14 -9.17 -14.51
N GLN A 167 -0.31 -8.29 -13.98
CA GLN A 167 0.96 -7.90 -14.59
C GLN A 167 2.10 -8.60 -13.85
N VAL A 168 2.93 -9.32 -14.58
CA VAL A 168 4.03 -10.11 -14.05
C VAL A 168 5.33 -9.58 -14.64
N ALA A 169 6.27 -9.19 -13.80
CA ALA A 169 7.59 -8.76 -14.24
C ALA A 169 8.36 -9.94 -14.84
N ASP A 170 9.07 -9.68 -15.93
CA ASP A 170 9.90 -10.68 -16.60
C ASP A 170 11.09 -11.07 -15.73
N THR A 171 11.05 -12.27 -15.17
CA THR A 171 12.06 -12.79 -14.25
C THR A 171 13.43 -12.99 -14.90
N SER A 172 13.53 -12.99 -16.25
CA SER A 172 14.82 -13.03 -16.93
C SER A 172 15.65 -11.75 -16.75
N GLN A 173 15.04 -10.66 -16.25
CA GLN A 173 15.69 -9.37 -16.09
C GLN A 173 16.30 -9.13 -14.70
N PHE A 174 16.09 -10.04 -13.76
CA PHE A 174 16.62 -9.94 -12.39
C PHE A 174 16.86 -11.32 -11.80
N ASP A 175 17.68 -11.39 -10.76
CA ASP A 175 17.97 -12.63 -10.04
C ASP A 175 17.09 -12.75 -8.79
N GLU A 176 16.13 -13.66 -8.82
CA GLU A 176 15.22 -13.93 -7.70
C GLU A 176 15.95 -14.41 -6.43
N ASN A 177 17.15 -14.98 -6.54
CA ASN A 177 17.93 -15.43 -5.38
C ASN A 177 18.47 -14.26 -4.55
N THR A 178 18.46 -13.03 -5.08
CA THR A 178 18.85 -11.83 -4.35
C THR A 178 17.71 -11.25 -3.48
N ALA A 179 16.53 -11.86 -3.57
CA ALA A 179 15.34 -11.38 -2.86
C ALA A 179 15.52 -11.41 -1.33
N GLN A 180 15.06 -10.36 -0.70
CA GLN A 180 14.96 -10.26 0.75
C GLN A 180 13.51 -10.42 1.19
N TYR A 181 13.27 -11.25 2.20
CA TYR A 181 11.94 -11.45 2.78
C TYR A 181 11.64 -10.39 3.84
N ILE A 182 10.45 -9.84 3.78
CA ILE A 182 9.92 -8.87 4.74
C ILE A 182 9.11 -9.63 5.78
N GLU A 183 9.80 -10.09 6.83
CA GLU A 183 9.19 -10.79 7.95
C GLU A 183 8.87 -9.80 9.06
N LEU A 184 7.63 -9.76 9.53
CA LEU A 184 7.13 -8.76 10.46
C LEU A 184 6.24 -9.40 11.53
N GLN A 185 6.30 -8.86 12.74
CA GLN A 185 5.31 -9.10 13.77
C GLN A 185 4.13 -8.14 13.64
N PRO A 186 2.95 -8.47 14.18
CA PRO A 186 1.80 -7.56 14.17
C PRO A 186 2.17 -6.18 14.71
N GLY A 187 1.77 -5.14 13.98
CA GLY A 187 2.08 -3.76 14.31
C GLY A 187 3.45 -3.24 13.85
N GLN A 188 4.29 -4.09 13.28
CA GLN A 188 5.48 -3.63 12.57
C GLN A 188 5.13 -3.21 11.13
N VAL A 189 5.99 -2.40 10.54
CA VAL A 189 5.80 -1.88 9.18
C VAL A 189 7.04 -2.05 8.31
N SER A 190 6.83 -2.09 7.00
CA SER A 190 7.87 -1.83 6.01
C SER A 190 7.44 -0.67 5.12
N LEU A 191 8.39 0.15 4.68
CA LEU A 191 8.16 1.21 3.71
C LEU A 191 8.88 0.86 2.42
N HIS A 192 8.24 1.03 1.26
CA HIS A 192 8.87 0.74 -0.03
C HIS A 192 8.48 1.74 -1.12
N ASP A 193 9.40 1.88 -2.07
CA ASP A 193 9.30 2.76 -3.22
C ASP A 193 8.43 2.13 -4.33
N ILE A 194 7.75 2.98 -5.10
CA ILE A 194 6.88 2.60 -6.23
C ILE A 194 7.59 1.75 -7.30
N GLY A 195 8.89 1.95 -7.46
CA GLY A 195 9.69 1.29 -8.49
C GLY A 195 10.38 0.00 -8.03
N VAL A 196 10.29 -0.36 -6.74
CA VAL A 196 10.95 -1.58 -6.27
C VAL A 196 10.23 -2.84 -6.76
N LEU A 197 10.97 -3.82 -7.30
CA LEU A 197 10.42 -5.14 -7.63
C LEU A 197 10.09 -5.89 -6.36
N HIS A 198 8.83 -6.31 -6.24
CA HIS A 198 8.36 -7.09 -5.12
C HIS A 198 7.26 -8.08 -5.51
N GLY A 199 7.00 -9.01 -4.64
CA GLY A 199 5.97 -10.02 -4.81
C GLY A 199 5.82 -10.85 -3.54
N SER A 200 4.95 -11.82 -3.52
CA SER A 200 4.83 -12.75 -2.39
C SER A 200 4.28 -14.09 -2.83
N ALA A 201 4.88 -15.18 -2.38
CA ALA A 201 4.39 -16.53 -2.65
C ALA A 201 2.95 -16.73 -2.14
N ALA A 202 2.30 -17.77 -2.64
CA ALA A 202 1.02 -18.22 -2.10
C ALA A 202 1.14 -18.57 -0.61
N ASN A 203 0.05 -18.38 0.15
CA ASN A 203 -0.01 -18.85 1.53
C ASN A 203 -0.51 -20.30 1.55
N THR A 204 0.40 -21.23 1.76
CA THR A 204 0.09 -22.67 1.91
C THR A 204 0.10 -23.13 3.35
N SER A 205 0.35 -22.23 4.30
CA SER A 205 0.40 -22.52 5.73
C SER A 205 -0.99 -22.64 6.36
N GLY A 206 -1.07 -23.16 7.56
CA GLY A 206 -2.31 -23.20 8.35
C GLY A 206 -2.71 -21.87 9.00
N ARG A 207 -2.03 -20.77 8.70
CA ARG A 207 -2.25 -19.44 9.32
C ARG A 207 -2.58 -18.39 8.28
N ARG A 208 -3.56 -17.53 8.57
CA ARG A 208 -3.83 -16.33 7.76
C ARG A 208 -2.62 -15.38 7.78
N ARG A 209 -2.49 -14.57 6.71
CA ARG A 209 -1.56 -13.44 6.66
C ARG A 209 -2.28 -12.20 6.13
N ALA A 210 -2.59 -11.27 7.01
CA ALA A 210 -3.18 -9.99 6.68
C ALA A 210 -2.17 -8.85 6.84
N GLY A 211 -2.18 -7.94 5.88
CA GLY A 211 -1.42 -6.70 5.91
C GLY A 211 -2.17 -5.58 5.21
N LEU A 212 -1.98 -4.38 5.70
CA LEU A 212 -2.60 -3.16 5.20
C LEU A 212 -1.55 -2.30 4.51
N ALA A 213 -1.71 -2.04 3.22
CA ALA A 213 -0.89 -1.09 2.49
C ALA A 213 -1.55 0.31 2.55
N LEU A 214 -0.81 1.28 3.07
CA LEU A 214 -1.14 2.71 3.08
C LEU A 214 -0.26 3.36 2.02
N ARG A 215 -0.87 3.97 0.99
CA ARG A 215 -0.14 4.46 -0.17
C ARG A 215 -0.17 5.97 -0.23
N TYR A 216 1.00 6.57 -0.05
CA TYR A 216 1.18 8.01 -0.04
C TYR A 216 1.91 8.47 -1.31
N MET A 217 1.53 9.65 -1.79
CA MET A 217 2.27 10.37 -2.83
C MET A 217 2.60 11.78 -2.34
N PRO A 218 3.70 12.40 -2.79
CA PRO A 218 3.91 13.81 -2.58
C PRO A 218 2.86 14.59 -3.36
N SER A 219 2.31 15.64 -2.78
CA SER A 219 1.26 16.42 -3.44
C SER A 219 1.76 17.22 -4.64
N THR A 220 3.08 17.25 -4.87
CA THR A 220 3.72 17.74 -6.10
C THR A 220 3.56 16.79 -7.28
N ALA A 221 3.26 15.52 -7.03
CA ALA A 221 2.88 14.57 -8.06
C ALA A 221 1.40 14.75 -8.42
N TRP A 222 1.07 14.43 -9.66
CA TRP A 222 -0.29 14.50 -10.19
C TRP A 222 -0.90 13.11 -10.31
N PHE A 223 -2.08 12.91 -9.71
CA PHE A 223 -2.89 11.71 -9.90
C PHE A 223 -3.77 11.88 -11.14
N ARG A 224 -3.41 11.20 -12.22
CA ARG A 224 -4.09 11.28 -13.53
C ARG A 224 -5.38 10.46 -13.53
N ARG A 225 -6.47 11.09 -13.16
CA ARG A 225 -7.81 10.47 -13.16
C ARG A 225 -8.30 10.07 -14.55
N ASP A 226 -7.77 10.72 -15.58
CA ASP A 226 -8.08 10.48 -17.01
C ASP A 226 -7.24 9.35 -17.62
N ALA A 227 -6.28 8.82 -16.89
CA ALA A 227 -5.39 7.80 -17.42
C ALA A 227 -6.12 6.48 -17.65
N SER A 228 -5.98 5.95 -18.85
CA SER A 228 -6.27 4.56 -19.14
C SER A 228 -5.04 3.73 -18.78
N VAL A 229 -5.12 2.97 -17.72
CA VAL A 229 -4.09 1.97 -17.38
C VAL A 229 -4.54 0.64 -17.95
N GLU A 230 -3.77 0.15 -18.92
CA GLU A 230 -4.09 -1.11 -19.59
C GLU A 230 -4.26 -2.24 -18.59
N ASN A 231 -5.36 -2.98 -18.71
CA ASN A 231 -5.73 -4.08 -17.80
C ASN A 231 -6.02 -3.69 -16.34
N SER A 232 -6.10 -2.41 -15.99
CA SER A 232 -6.63 -1.99 -14.70
C SER A 232 -8.14 -2.12 -14.69
N LYS A 233 -8.69 -2.75 -13.64
CA LYS A 233 -10.13 -2.76 -13.37
C LYS A 233 -10.56 -1.63 -12.44
N LEU A 234 -9.61 -0.76 -12.05
CA LEU A 234 -9.87 0.34 -11.15
C LEU A 234 -10.42 1.55 -11.92
N ASP A 235 -11.50 2.12 -11.42
CA ASP A 235 -12.02 3.39 -11.89
C ASP A 235 -11.30 4.55 -11.19
N TRP A 236 -10.26 5.07 -11.84
CA TRP A 236 -9.45 6.16 -11.31
C TRP A 236 -10.23 7.48 -11.18
N THR A 237 -11.34 7.64 -11.93
CA THR A 237 -12.13 8.86 -11.91
C THR A 237 -12.81 9.11 -10.55
N LEU A 238 -13.13 8.04 -9.82
CA LEU A 238 -13.82 8.08 -8.56
C LEU A 238 -12.92 7.84 -7.33
N LEU A 239 -11.59 7.69 -7.54
CA LEU A 239 -10.70 7.38 -6.42
C LEU A 239 -10.55 8.59 -5.48
N PRO A 240 -10.81 8.45 -4.18
CA PRO A 240 -10.65 9.54 -3.22
C PRO A 240 -9.17 9.84 -2.97
N LEU A 241 -8.84 11.12 -2.88
CA LEU A 241 -7.52 11.59 -2.45
C LEU A 241 -7.69 12.32 -1.12
N GLN A 242 -6.87 11.99 -0.13
CA GLN A 242 -6.91 12.65 1.17
C GLN A 242 -5.59 13.35 1.45
N LEU A 243 -5.60 14.67 1.62
CA LEU A 243 -4.46 15.40 2.13
C LEU A 243 -4.26 15.02 3.61
N VAL A 244 -3.13 14.38 3.92
CA VAL A 244 -2.82 13.93 5.28
C VAL A 244 -1.81 14.81 5.98
N ARG A 245 -1.01 15.57 5.21
CA ARG A 245 -0.04 16.54 5.75
C ARG A 245 0.25 17.62 4.72
N GLY A 246 0.58 18.85 5.20
CA GLY A 246 1.01 19.96 4.38
C GLY A 246 -0.08 20.57 3.52
N VAL A 247 0.24 20.91 2.29
CA VAL A 247 -0.67 21.56 1.33
C VAL A 247 -0.70 20.81 0.00
N ASN A 248 -1.81 20.90 -0.72
CA ASN A 248 -1.90 20.39 -2.08
C ASN A 248 -1.13 21.31 -3.05
N ARG A 249 -0.04 20.82 -3.64
CA ARG A 249 0.84 21.57 -4.54
C ARG A 249 0.44 21.49 -6.00
N HIS A 250 -0.31 20.46 -6.37
CA HIS A 250 -0.70 20.25 -7.76
C HIS A 250 -2.20 20.49 -7.94
N GLU A 251 -2.56 21.53 -8.70
CA GLU A 251 -3.95 21.98 -8.87
C GLU A 251 -4.92 20.92 -9.44
N LEU A 252 -4.38 19.95 -10.21
CA LEU A 252 -5.18 18.87 -10.79
C LEU A 252 -5.47 17.73 -9.80
N ASN A 253 -4.91 17.76 -8.59
CA ASN A 253 -5.28 16.83 -7.52
C ASN A 253 -6.58 17.33 -6.85
N ASP A 254 -7.73 17.00 -7.42
CA ASP A 254 -9.03 17.35 -6.84
C ASP A 254 -9.32 16.43 -5.62
N LEU A 255 -9.26 17.02 -4.44
CA LEU A 255 -9.47 16.33 -3.15
C LEU A 255 -10.96 16.14 -2.80
N ARG A 256 -11.89 16.65 -3.60
CA ARG A 256 -13.33 16.50 -3.37
C ARG A 256 -13.91 15.25 -3.99
N VAL A 257 -13.21 14.70 -4.98
CA VAL A 257 -13.69 13.54 -5.76
C VAL A 257 -13.60 12.26 -4.96
N GLY A 258 -14.62 11.44 -5.02
CA GLY A 258 -14.62 10.05 -4.55
C GLY A 258 -14.98 9.86 -3.08
N HIS A 259 -15.34 10.92 -2.36
CA HIS A 259 -15.69 10.86 -0.94
C HIS A 259 -17.18 10.56 -0.67
N GLY A 260 -18.02 10.39 -1.70
CA GLY A 260 -19.48 10.21 -1.55
C GLY A 260 -20.15 11.43 -0.92
N ASP A 261 -21.13 11.20 -0.03
CA ASP A 261 -21.77 12.26 0.76
C ASP A 261 -20.92 12.74 1.95
N PHE A 262 -19.72 12.19 2.11
CA PHE A 262 -18.75 12.68 3.09
C PHE A 262 -18.11 13.95 2.57
N ASP A 263 -18.51 15.09 3.09
CA ASP A 263 -17.73 16.31 2.97
C ASP A 263 -16.32 16.04 3.53
N PRO A 264 -15.25 16.16 2.73
CA PRO A 264 -13.92 16.04 3.30
C PRO A 264 -13.82 17.15 4.35
N VAL A 265 -13.66 16.78 5.61
CA VAL A 265 -13.33 17.76 6.65
C VAL A 265 -11.99 18.34 6.25
N ILE A 266 -12.07 19.44 5.50
CA ILE A 266 -10.95 20.33 5.28
C ILE A 266 -10.68 20.95 6.64
N THR A 267 -9.99 20.23 7.51
CA THR A 267 -9.32 20.86 8.62
C THR A 267 -8.24 21.72 7.99
N SER A 268 -8.65 22.96 7.67
CA SER A 268 -7.70 24.05 7.52
C SER A 268 -6.94 24.12 8.84
N ALA A 269 -5.82 23.43 8.92
CA ALA A 269 -4.81 23.75 9.88
C ALA A 269 -4.28 25.14 9.49
N THR A 270 -5.02 26.17 9.90
CA THR A 270 -4.43 27.46 10.18
C THR A 270 -3.48 27.22 11.36
N PHE A 271 -2.19 27.20 11.07
CA PHE A 271 -1.13 27.87 11.84
C PHE A 271 0.23 27.63 11.14
#